data_eb7e194fc28b5796d3a29b749f69879b
#
_entry.id   eb7e194fc28b5796d3a29b749f69879b
#
_cell.length_a   1.000
_cell.length_b   1.000
_cell.length_c   1.000
_cell.angle_alpha   90.00
_cell.angle_beta   90.00
_cell.angle_gamma   90.00
#
_symmetry.space_group_name_H-M   'P 1'
#
loop_
_entity.id
_entity.type
_entity.pdbx_description
1 polymer ?
#
loop_
_entity_poly.entity_id
_entity_poly.type
_entity_poly.pdbx_seq_one_letter_code
_entity_poly.pdbx_strand_id
1 'polypeptide(L)'
;MSAADVDLRVFADYDRDVREETDVVVVGSGPCGAVVAKELTDAGQRVVLIEEGPPFTPAEYELDGPFSMARTMREGGLRTTLGTVIPTMQAICLGGGSLVNSAICVRAPDFVLDRWCSDFELPHTRRADLDPHYDAVGAFLGISPTPENVLGPRNLLFKKGCDALGIPSEPISRNVRGCRGSGECFTGCRSRAKQSMDVSYVPAALRGGAKVLTSVRVEQVVVEGRRATGIVGHVVTPFTGKPSFEVRVRARRVVLAAGCMATPVLLQKSGDLANGSGQVGANLQFHPGVAMVGVFPELVNPQFGATQGYQSLHFLRNGFKLETLWAPPAVLAVRMPGAGLALKQRLSLAPHSAVWDGIASCNRSLGSVRARRRGLDPKLTWNFHPDDVPILAHALHTLARIFFAAGAKVVIPGVHGIPEELHSLAEAEILRTRAFRAGEFVTASNHAFCTTRMHGDPRRGVVDELGRCHDLDGLYIADTGIFPQCPSVNPMWTGMALAHRTARHIAAGG
;
A
#
# COMPACT_ATOMS: atom_id res chain seq x y z
N MET A 1 29.28 13.74 -8.69
CA MET A 1 28.85 14.62 -7.58
C MET A 1 29.30 13.95 -6.29
N SER A 2 30.04 14.64 -5.45
CA SER A 2 30.42 14.14 -4.12
C SER A 2 29.19 14.03 -3.23
N ALA A 3 29.24 13.22 -2.16
CA ALA A 3 28.16 13.10 -1.17
C ALA A 3 27.80 14.45 -0.47
N ALA A 4 28.56 15.50 -0.75
CA ALA A 4 28.36 16.84 -0.18
C ALA A 4 27.32 17.72 -0.92
N ASP A 5 26.78 17.25 -2.06
CA ASP A 5 25.89 18.08 -2.92
C ASP A 5 24.40 17.71 -2.86
N VAL A 6 23.97 16.85 -1.93
CA VAL A 6 22.55 16.44 -1.82
C VAL A 6 21.90 17.08 -0.61
N ASP A 7 20.82 17.83 -0.81
CA ASP A 7 20.08 18.51 0.28
C ASP A 7 19.05 17.55 0.92
N LEU A 8 19.55 16.56 1.66
CA LEU A 8 18.78 15.66 2.50
C LEU A 8 19.02 16.01 3.98
N ARG A 9 18.00 16.53 4.67
CA ARG A 9 18.06 16.79 6.12
C ARG A 9 17.41 15.66 6.90
N VAL A 10 18.14 15.18 7.91
CA VAL A 10 17.66 14.20 8.89
C VAL A 10 17.46 14.86 10.25
N PHE A 11 16.85 14.15 11.20
CA PHE A 11 16.50 14.72 12.51
C PHE A 11 17.68 15.42 13.21
N ALA A 12 18.88 14.89 13.11
CA ALA A 12 20.08 15.44 13.75
C ALA A 12 20.57 16.77 13.14
N ASP A 13 20.11 17.13 11.95
CA ASP A 13 20.55 18.34 11.23
C ASP A 13 19.71 19.58 11.60
N TYR A 14 18.68 19.41 12.42
CA TYR A 14 17.81 20.52 12.82
C TYR A 14 18.25 21.10 14.17
N ASP A 15 18.59 22.37 14.16
CA ASP A 15 18.99 23.17 15.34
C ASP A 15 18.12 24.42 15.56
N ARG A 16 17.19 24.71 14.61
CA ARG A 16 16.32 25.89 14.61
C ARG A 16 15.11 25.67 13.69
N ASP A 17 14.17 26.63 13.74
CA ASP A 17 13.06 26.69 12.80
C ASP A 17 13.53 26.73 11.35
N VAL A 18 12.77 26.06 10.47
CA VAL A 18 13.06 25.96 9.04
C VAL A 18 12.06 26.80 8.25
N ARG A 19 12.57 27.66 7.38
CA ARG A 19 11.77 28.47 6.46
C ARG A 19 12.29 28.26 5.05
N GLU A 20 11.43 27.78 4.15
CA GLU A 20 11.77 27.50 2.77
C GLU A 20 10.77 28.16 1.82
N GLU A 21 11.24 28.49 0.62
CA GLU A 21 10.41 28.95 -0.49
C GLU A 21 10.75 28.15 -1.75
N THR A 22 9.73 27.61 -2.41
CA THR A 22 9.87 26.70 -3.53
C THR A 22 8.76 26.87 -4.57
N ASP A 23 8.88 26.24 -5.72
CA ASP A 23 7.82 26.20 -6.71
C ASP A 23 6.76 25.18 -6.31
N VAL A 24 7.19 24.00 -5.82
CA VAL A 24 6.28 22.92 -5.37
C VAL A 24 6.75 22.33 -4.05
N VAL A 25 5.86 22.20 -3.08
CA VAL A 25 6.06 21.37 -1.89
C VAL A 25 5.26 20.09 -2.03
N VAL A 26 5.93 18.94 -1.82
CA VAL A 26 5.33 17.60 -1.85
C VAL A 26 5.34 17.04 -0.44
N VAL A 27 4.19 16.63 0.08
CA VAL A 27 4.02 16.09 1.43
C VAL A 27 3.87 14.57 1.37
N GLY A 28 4.88 13.84 1.82
CA GLY A 28 4.97 12.38 1.81
C GLY A 28 5.92 11.86 0.73
N SER A 29 6.89 11.06 1.13
CA SER A 29 7.91 10.44 0.26
C SER A 29 7.56 9.02 -0.21
N GLY A 30 6.32 8.59 0.02
CA GLY A 30 5.82 7.30 -0.44
C GLY A 30 5.82 7.17 -1.97
N PRO A 31 5.35 6.02 -2.52
CA PRO A 31 5.42 5.74 -3.96
C PRO A 31 4.96 6.88 -4.85
N CYS A 32 3.84 7.49 -4.53
CA CYS A 32 3.27 8.55 -5.36
C CYS A 32 4.02 9.89 -5.20
N GLY A 33 4.30 10.32 -3.96
CA GLY A 33 4.97 11.60 -3.72
C GLY A 33 6.41 11.63 -4.23
N ALA A 34 7.14 10.51 -4.11
CA ALA A 34 8.48 10.41 -4.65
C ALA A 34 8.50 10.50 -6.19
N VAL A 35 7.50 9.92 -6.88
CA VAL A 35 7.32 10.09 -8.34
C VAL A 35 7.10 11.55 -8.66
N VAL A 36 6.15 12.23 -7.98
CA VAL A 36 5.88 13.65 -8.22
C VAL A 36 7.14 14.49 -8.02
N ALA A 37 7.86 14.29 -6.92
CA ALA A 37 9.05 15.05 -6.62
C ALA A 37 10.12 14.90 -7.71
N LYS A 38 10.40 13.67 -8.15
CA LYS A 38 11.41 13.40 -9.20
C LYS A 38 10.98 14.01 -10.56
N GLU A 39 9.74 13.77 -10.99
CA GLU A 39 9.27 14.25 -12.30
C GLU A 39 9.26 15.78 -12.38
N LEU A 40 8.87 16.48 -11.30
CA LEU A 40 8.88 17.93 -11.26
C LEU A 40 10.30 18.51 -11.22
N THR A 41 11.21 17.84 -10.50
CA THR A 41 12.62 18.25 -10.46
C THR A 41 13.28 18.08 -11.82
N ASP A 42 13.01 16.97 -12.53
CA ASP A 42 13.50 16.75 -13.90
C ASP A 42 12.95 17.79 -14.89
N ALA A 43 11.76 18.32 -14.62
CA ALA A 43 11.17 19.42 -15.39
C ALA A 43 11.70 20.82 -14.99
N GLY A 44 12.76 20.88 -14.14
CA GLY A 44 13.43 22.11 -13.74
C GLY A 44 12.71 22.93 -12.66
N GLN A 45 11.70 22.38 -12.00
CA GLN A 45 11.03 23.05 -10.88
C GLN A 45 11.81 22.86 -9.59
N ARG A 46 11.85 23.88 -8.73
CA ARG A 46 12.35 23.75 -7.36
C ARG A 46 11.34 22.98 -6.54
N VAL A 47 11.78 21.88 -5.91
CA VAL A 47 10.90 20.98 -5.15
C VAL A 47 11.42 20.81 -3.73
N VAL A 48 10.53 20.95 -2.75
CA VAL A 48 10.77 20.51 -1.37
C VAL A 48 9.88 19.30 -1.10
N LEU A 49 10.51 18.16 -0.84
CA LEU A 49 9.83 16.90 -0.45
C LEU A 49 9.91 16.74 1.07
N ILE A 50 8.78 16.55 1.72
CA ILE A 50 8.67 16.41 3.19
C ILE A 50 8.24 15.02 3.56
N GLU A 51 8.93 14.41 4.54
CA GLU A 51 8.61 13.10 5.09
C GLU A 51 8.61 13.12 6.62
N GLU A 52 7.58 12.53 7.22
CA GLU A 52 7.45 12.46 8.68
C GLU A 52 8.41 11.43 9.30
N GLY A 53 8.67 10.33 8.61
CA GLY A 53 9.55 9.28 9.08
C GLY A 53 11.04 9.55 8.85
N PRO A 54 11.91 8.87 9.58
CA PRO A 54 13.35 8.94 9.35
C PRO A 54 13.75 8.11 8.13
N PRO A 55 14.94 8.35 7.54
CA PRO A 55 15.57 7.42 6.62
C PRO A 55 16.11 6.21 7.38
N PHE A 56 16.25 5.07 6.67
CA PHE A 56 16.92 3.88 7.15
C PHE A 56 18.01 3.45 6.18
N THR A 57 19.15 3.05 6.72
CA THR A 57 20.22 2.41 5.97
C THR A 57 20.07 0.88 6.01
N PRO A 58 20.67 0.13 5.07
CA PRO A 58 20.63 -1.34 5.10
C PRO A 58 21.14 -1.98 6.39
N ALA A 59 22.06 -1.31 7.10
CA ALA A 59 22.58 -1.78 8.39
C ALA A 59 21.57 -1.65 9.54
N GLU A 60 20.56 -0.78 9.38
CA GLU A 60 19.52 -0.54 10.38
C GLU A 60 18.27 -1.40 10.16
N TYR A 61 18.21 -2.18 9.07
CA TYR A 61 17.10 -3.10 8.82
C TYR A 61 17.23 -4.33 9.72
N GLU A 62 16.19 -4.56 10.49
CA GLU A 62 16.12 -5.67 11.44
C GLU A 62 15.48 -6.91 10.83
N LEU A 63 16.01 -8.09 11.17
CA LEU A 63 15.37 -9.36 10.80
C LEU A 63 14.21 -9.73 11.70
N ASP A 64 14.20 -9.20 12.92
CA ASP A 64 13.07 -9.34 13.84
C ASP A 64 11.88 -8.52 13.29
N GLY A 65 10.84 -9.22 12.84
CA GLY A 65 9.66 -8.63 12.22
C GLY A 65 8.94 -7.64 13.14
N PRO A 66 8.56 -8.00 14.37
CA PRO A 66 7.94 -7.10 15.34
C PRO A 66 8.76 -5.84 15.62
N PHE A 67 10.07 -5.98 15.81
CA PHE A 67 10.95 -4.84 16.07
C PHE A 67 11.08 -3.92 14.83
N SER A 68 11.19 -4.50 13.62
CA SER A 68 11.17 -3.75 12.37
C SER A 68 9.86 -2.97 12.22
N MET A 69 8.71 -3.61 12.49
CA MET A 69 7.38 -2.97 12.41
C MET A 69 7.27 -1.81 13.40
N ALA A 70 7.76 -1.96 14.63
CA ALA A 70 7.74 -0.91 15.65
C ALA A 70 8.51 0.34 15.21
N ARG A 71 9.55 0.20 14.38
CA ARG A 71 10.38 1.30 13.88
C ARG A 71 9.88 1.91 12.58
N THR A 72 9.29 1.11 11.70
CA THR A 72 8.97 1.53 10.32
C THR A 72 7.48 1.77 10.09
N MET A 73 6.62 1.38 11.03
CA MET A 73 5.17 1.47 10.87
C MET A 73 4.52 2.27 11.99
N ARG A 74 3.46 2.98 11.64
CA ARG A 74 2.62 3.69 12.63
C ARG A 74 2.03 2.68 13.62
N GLU A 75 2.11 3.02 14.91
CA GLU A 75 1.57 2.17 16.00
C GLU A 75 2.12 0.72 15.93
N GLY A 76 3.34 0.54 15.41
CA GLY A 76 3.92 -0.80 15.25
C GLY A 76 3.14 -1.71 14.30
N GLY A 77 2.36 -1.14 13.36
CA GLY A 77 1.49 -1.91 12.45
C GLY A 77 0.18 -2.40 13.08
N LEU A 78 -0.18 -1.90 14.27
CA LEU A 78 -1.36 -2.34 15.03
C LEU A 78 -2.59 -1.44 14.87
N ARG A 79 -2.56 -0.49 13.91
CA ARG A 79 -3.72 0.35 13.62
C ARG A 79 -4.89 -0.49 13.13
N THR A 80 -6.09 -0.19 13.61
CA THR A 80 -7.31 -0.92 13.26
C THR A 80 -8.48 0.03 12.97
N THR A 81 -9.49 -0.50 12.30
CA THR A 81 -10.79 0.16 12.10
C THR A 81 -11.76 -0.12 13.26
N LEU A 82 -12.73 0.78 13.44
CA LEU A 82 -13.93 0.56 14.23
C LEU A 82 -15.04 -0.01 13.34
N GLY A 83 -15.95 -0.78 13.93
CA GLY A 83 -16.94 -1.59 13.22
C GLY A 83 -16.36 -2.97 12.93
N THR A 84 -16.19 -3.35 11.68
CA THR A 84 -15.38 -4.53 11.35
C THR A 84 -13.92 -4.20 11.61
N VAL A 85 -13.28 -4.98 12.48
CA VAL A 85 -11.86 -4.78 12.84
C VAL A 85 -10.98 -5.27 11.70
N ILE A 86 -10.35 -4.33 10.99
CA ILE A 86 -9.34 -4.61 9.95
C ILE A 86 -8.02 -4.02 10.43
N PRO A 87 -7.03 -4.87 10.79
CA PRO A 87 -5.66 -4.42 10.98
C PRO A 87 -5.13 -3.82 9.67
N THR A 88 -4.57 -2.61 9.75
CA THR A 88 -4.05 -1.91 8.58
C THR A 88 -2.69 -1.30 8.88
N MET A 89 -1.70 -1.61 8.07
CA MET A 89 -0.32 -1.17 8.25
C MET A 89 -0.05 0.06 7.40
N GLN A 90 0.58 1.07 8.00
CA GLN A 90 1.05 2.27 7.34
C GLN A 90 2.50 2.53 7.73
N ALA A 91 3.34 2.75 6.74
CA ALA A 91 4.74 3.09 6.99
C ALA A 91 4.90 4.54 7.49
N ILE A 92 5.95 4.75 8.28
CA ILE A 92 6.45 6.04 8.74
C ILE A 92 7.97 6.06 8.57
N CYS A 93 8.42 6.20 7.33
CA CYS A 93 9.84 6.19 6.97
C CYS A 93 10.04 6.81 5.59
N LEU A 94 11.26 7.27 5.29
CA LEU A 94 11.61 7.73 3.95
C LEU A 94 11.36 6.60 2.93
N GLY A 95 10.60 6.91 1.88
CA GLY A 95 10.12 5.94 0.89
C GLY A 95 8.74 5.35 1.21
N GLY A 96 8.16 5.67 2.39
CA GLY A 96 6.82 5.25 2.77
C GLY A 96 6.59 3.74 2.66
N GLY A 97 5.37 3.35 2.28
CA GLY A 97 4.98 1.94 2.16
C GLY A 97 5.84 1.09 1.21
N SER A 98 6.59 1.71 0.27
CA SER A 98 7.48 0.97 -0.63
C SER A 98 8.65 0.30 0.10
N LEU A 99 9.08 0.84 1.25
CA LEU A 99 10.16 0.26 2.04
C LEU A 99 9.74 -1.08 2.66
N VAL A 100 8.48 -1.23 3.04
CA VAL A 100 7.96 -2.39 3.78
C VAL A 100 7.00 -3.28 2.99
N ASN A 101 6.76 -3.00 1.71
CA ASN A 101 5.89 -3.83 0.87
C ASN A 101 6.65 -4.99 0.19
N SER A 102 5.91 -5.86 -0.49
CA SER A 102 6.47 -7.01 -1.23
C SER A 102 6.88 -6.69 -2.67
N ALA A 103 6.99 -5.41 -3.02
CA ALA A 103 7.40 -4.95 -4.35
C ALA A 103 6.43 -5.33 -5.51
N ILE A 104 5.20 -5.68 -5.24
CA ILE A 104 4.22 -6.11 -6.24
C ILE A 104 3.82 -4.95 -7.14
N CYS A 105 3.90 -5.17 -8.46
CA CYS A 105 3.53 -4.22 -9.48
C CYS A 105 2.57 -4.87 -10.47
N VAL A 106 1.29 -4.56 -10.34
CA VAL A 106 0.22 -5.04 -11.23
C VAL A 106 -0.55 -3.82 -11.72
N ARG A 107 -0.83 -3.74 -13.04
CA ARG A 107 -1.66 -2.69 -13.62
C ARG A 107 -3.13 -2.94 -13.27
N ALA A 108 -3.88 -1.90 -12.97
CA ALA A 108 -5.32 -2.04 -12.80
C ALA A 108 -5.96 -2.65 -14.05
N PRO A 109 -6.88 -3.60 -13.94
CA PRO A 109 -7.48 -4.26 -15.11
C PRO A 109 -8.40 -3.31 -15.88
N ASP A 110 -8.55 -3.54 -17.18
CA ASP A 110 -9.29 -2.67 -18.09
C ASP A 110 -10.72 -2.44 -17.63
N PHE A 111 -11.41 -3.49 -17.18
CA PHE A 111 -12.79 -3.35 -16.70
C PHE A 111 -12.94 -2.45 -15.47
N VAL A 112 -11.87 -2.27 -14.68
CA VAL A 112 -11.85 -1.31 -13.57
C VAL A 112 -11.66 0.10 -14.10
N LEU A 113 -10.71 0.28 -15.03
CA LEU A 113 -10.44 1.58 -15.65
C LEU A 113 -11.64 2.07 -16.46
N ASP A 114 -12.31 1.18 -17.21
CA ASP A 114 -13.54 1.48 -17.96
C ASP A 114 -14.66 1.94 -17.01
N ARG A 115 -14.79 1.29 -15.85
CA ARG A 115 -15.74 1.70 -14.81
C ARG A 115 -15.37 3.06 -14.21
N TRP A 116 -14.07 3.34 -13.98
CA TRP A 116 -13.66 4.66 -13.54
C TRP A 116 -14.05 5.75 -14.56
N CYS A 117 -13.86 5.45 -15.84
CA CYS A 117 -14.26 6.34 -16.91
C CYS A 117 -15.77 6.59 -16.94
N SER A 118 -16.60 5.53 -16.84
CA SER A 118 -18.07 5.64 -16.96
C SER A 118 -18.75 6.15 -15.70
N ASP A 119 -18.45 5.53 -14.53
CA ASP A 119 -19.24 5.73 -13.31
C ASP A 119 -18.79 6.98 -12.52
N PHE A 120 -17.54 7.44 -12.78
CA PHE A 120 -16.94 8.58 -12.09
C PHE A 120 -16.63 9.76 -13.06
N GLU A 121 -17.08 9.68 -14.29
CA GLU A 121 -16.93 10.75 -15.29
C GLU A 121 -15.46 11.15 -15.50
N LEU A 122 -14.57 10.16 -15.63
CA LEU A 122 -13.12 10.35 -15.77
C LEU A 122 -12.64 9.89 -17.17
N PRO A 123 -12.87 10.68 -18.24
CA PRO A 123 -12.70 10.25 -19.63
C PRO A 123 -11.28 9.80 -19.98
N HIS A 124 -10.25 10.31 -19.30
CA HIS A 124 -8.84 10.00 -19.56
C HIS A 124 -8.24 9.04 -18.51
N THR A 125 -9.03 8.04 -18.08
CA THR A 125 -8.55 6.97 -17.15
C THR A 125 -8.54 5.58 -17.78
N ARG A 126 -8.76 5.48 -19.08
CA ARG A 126 -8.70 4.21 -19.81
C ARG A 126 -7.27 3.68 -19.90
N ARG A 127 -7.15 2.42 -20.28
CA ARG A 127 -5.84 1.76 -20.46
C ARG A 127 -4.91 2.58 -21.35
N ALA A 128 -5.37 3.02 -22.51
CA ALA A 128 -4.57 3.78 -23.46
C ALA A 128 -4.05 5.11 -22.89
N ASP A 129 -4.82 5.77 -22.02
CA ASP A 129 -4.41 7.03 -21.38
C ASP A 129 -3.36 6.81 -20.27
N LEU A 130 -3.45 5.69 -19.57
CA LEU A 130 -2.58 5.41 -18.42
C LEU A 130 -1.33 4.60 -18.78
N ASP A 131 -1.32 3.83 -19.87
CA ASP A 131 -0.17 3.01 -20.25
C ASP A 131 1.13 3.78 -20.40
N PRO A 132 1.19 4.98 -21.02
CA PRO A 132 2.43 5.77 -21.06
C PRO A 132 3.00 6.09 -19.68
N HIS A 133 2.15 6.28 -18.68
CA HIS A 133 2.54 6.57 -17.32
C HIS A 133 2.98 5.29 -16.56
N TYR A 134 2.29 4.17 -16.79
CA TYR A 134 2.73 2.86 -16.30
C TYR A 134 4.09 2.48 -16.88
N ASP A 135 4.29 2.68 -18.18
CA ASP A 135 5.54 2.33 -18.87
C ASP A 135 6.71 3.17 -18.38
N ALA A 136 6.53 4.48 -18.22
CA ALA A 136 7.55 5.38 -17.69
C ALA A 136 8.00 4.94 -16.27
N VAL A 137 7.03 4.70 -15.36
CA VAL A 137 7.32 4.22 -14.01
C VAL A 137 7.95 2.83 -14.05
N GLY A 138 7.45 1.94 -14.89
CA GLY A 138 7.93 0.57 -15.04
C GLY A 138 9.39 0.51 -15.52
N ALA A 139 9.72 1.29 -16.51
CA ALA A 139 11.08 1.40 -17.06
C ALA A 139 12.06 1.97 -16.01
N PHE A 140 11.65 3.03 -15.29
CA PHE A 140 12.49 3.63 -14.26
C PHE A 140 12.79 2.66 -13.10
N LEU A 141 11.81 1.91 -12.65
CA LEU A 141 11.97 0.95 -11.55
C LEU A 141 12.52 -0.42 -12.00
N GLY A 142 12.56 -0.71 -13.30
CA GLY A 142 12.93 -2.01 -13.83
C GLY A 142 11.93 -3.11 -13.45
N ILE A 143 10.62 -2.79 -13.54
CA ILE A 143 9.56 -3.74 -13.21
C ILE A 143 9.60 -4.91 -14.18
N SER A 144 9.70 -6.12 -13.64
CA SER A 144 9.75 -7.37 -14.41
C SER A 144 9.16 -8.54 -13.64
N PRO A 145 8.74 -9.62 -14.33
CA PRO A 145 8.32 -10.85 -13.66
C PRO A 145 9.39 -11.39 -12.72
N THR A 146 8.95 -11.97 -11.60
CA THR A 146 9.85 -12.60 -10.63
C THR A 146 10.60 -13.77 -11.29
N PRO A 147 11.95 -13.77 -11.32
CA PRO A 147 12.71 -14.88 -11.90
C PRO A 147 12.50 -16.18 -11.15
N GLU A 148 12.50 -17.31 -11.87
CA GLU A 148 12.21 -18.62 -11.30
C GLU A 148 13.18 -19.03 -10.18
N ASN A 149 14.46 -18.69 -10.33
CA ASN A 149 15.52 -19.04 -9.36
C ASN A 149 15.36 -18.36 -7.98
N VAL A 150 14.46 -17.40 -7.84
CA VAL A 150 14.15 -16.71 -6.56
C VAL A 150 12.72 -16.92 -6.09
N LEU A 151 11.92 -17.74 -6.79
CA LEU A 151 10.54 -18.01 -6.39
C LEU A 151 10.46 -18.73 -5.05
N GLY A 152 11.28 -19.78 -4.86
CA GLY A 152 11.20 -20.66 -3.70
C GLY A 152 10.00 -21.63 -3.73
N PRO A 153 10.04 -22.72 -2.91
CA PRO A 153 9.08 -23.82 -3.01
C PRO A 153 7.61 -23.40 -2.87
N ARG A 154 7.28 -22.49 -1.94
CA ARG A 154 5.86 -22.08 -1.72
C ARG A 154 5.21 -21.44 -2.95
N ASN A 155 5.99 -20.72 -3.77
CA ASN A 155 5.51 -20.11 -5.01
C ASN A 155 5.34 -21.16 -6.10
N LEU A 156 6.28 -22.11 -6.19
CA LEU A 156 6.22 -23.20 -7.16
C LEU A 156 5.11 -24.21 -6.85
N LEU A 157 4.80 -24.46 -5.59
CA LEU A 157 3.64 -25.26 -5.17
C LEU A 157 2.32 -24.60 -5.57
N PHE A 158 2.20 -23.27 -5.46
CA PHE A 158 1.03 -22.54 -5.95
C PHE A 158 0.85 -22.75 -7.45
N LYS A 159 1.92 -22.56 -8.23
CA LYS A 159 1.93 -22.84 -9.67
C LYS A 159 1.47 -24.26 -9.96
N LYS A 160 2.07 -25.27 -9.30
CA LYS A 160 1.72 -26.68 -9.45
C LYS A 160 0.23 -26.94 -9.22
N GLY A 161 -0.34 -26.37 -8.15
CA GLY A 161 -1.75 -26.52 -7.84
C GLY A 161 -2.67 -25.83 -8.86
N CYS A 162 -2.30 -24.66 -9.34
CA CYS A 162 -3.02 -23.94 -10.40
C CYS A 162 -2.97 -24.75 -11.72
N ASP A 163 -1.80 -25.22 -12.14
CA ASP A 163 -1.61 -26.02 -13.35
C ASP A 163 -2.48 -27.29 -13.31
N ALA A 164 -2.51 -28.00 -12.17
CA ALA A 164 -3.30 -29.21 -11.99
C ALA A 164 -4.82 -28.96 -12.11
N LEU A 165 -5.28 -27.75 -11.87
CA LEU A 165 -6.69 -27.35 -11.98
C LEU A 165 -7.02 -26.58 -13.26
N GLY A 166 -6.03 -26.34 -14.14
CA GLY A 166 -6.21 -25.52 -15.34
C GLY A 166 -6.49 -24.04 -15.01
N ILE A 167 -6.06 -23.54 -13.85
CA ILE A 167 -6.23 -22.14 -13.43
C ILE A 167 -5.05 -21.33 -13.98
N PRO A 168 -5.29 -20.30 -14.82
CA PRO A 168 -4.23 -19.41 -15.28
C PRO A 168 -3.50 -18.73 -14.11
N SER A 169 -2.19 -18.83 -14.10
CA SER A 169 -1.34 -18.23 -13.06
C SER A 169 0.00 -17.81 -13.63
N GLU A 170 0.66 -16.84 -12.99
CA GLU A 170 1.86 -16.21 -13.52
C GLU A 170 2.80 -15.72 -12.40
N PRO A 171 4.12 -15.57 -12.69
CA PRO A 171 5.02 -14.86 -11.79
C PRO A 171 4.59 -13.41 -11.61
N ILE A 172 4.57 -12.94 -10.36
CA ILE A 172 4.26 -11.54 -10.05
C ILE A 172 5.36 -10.63 -10.62
N SER A 173 4.96 -9.58 -11.35
CA SER A 173 5.87 -8.50 -11.73
C SER A 173 6.22 -7.65 -10.50
N ARG A 174 7.52 -7.34 -10.33
CA ARG A 174 8.03 -6.67 -9.14
C ARG A 174 9.07 -5.60 -9.51
N ASN A 175 9.11 -4.52 -8.72
CA ASN A 175 10.16 -3.49 -8.83
C ASN A 175 11.42 -3.94 -8.09
N VAL A 176 12.16 -4.89 -8.66
CA VAL A 176 13.38 -5.44 -8.07
C VAL A 176 14.50 -5.56 -9.11
N ARG A 177 15.75 -5.34 -8.69
CA ARG A 177 16.96 -5.54 -9.52
C ARG A 177 17.95 -6.41 -8.75
N GLY A 178 18.27 -7.58 -9.27
CA GLY A 178 19.21 -8.52 -8.62
C GLY A 178 18.67 -9.11 -7.30
N CYS A 179 17.39 -9.46 -7.24
CA CYS A 179 16.79 -10.12 -6.08
C CYS A 179 17.51 -11.45 -5.78
N ARG A 180 17.79 -11.71 -4.50
CA ARG A 180 18.47 -12.92 -4.02
C ARG A 180 17.53 -13.90 -3.30
N GLY A 181 16.23 -13.59 -3.25
CA GLY A 181 15.25 -14.46 -2.57
C GLY A 181 15.38 -14.51 -1.04
N SER A 182 15.98 -13.49 -0.41
CA SER A 182 16.20 -13.49 1.05
C SER A 182 14.92 -13.40 1.89
N GLY A 183 13.76 -13.08 1.29
CA GLY A 183 12.50 -12.95 2.03
C GLY A 183 12.36 -11.68 2.88
N GLU A 184 13.24 -10.69 2.74
CA GLU A 184 13.35 -9.51 3.62
C GLU A 184 12.54 -8.30 3.17
N CYS A 185 11.69 -8.39 2.13
CA CYS A 185 11.02 -7.20 1.59
C CYS A 185 10.21 -6.42 2.63
N PHE A 186 9.61 -7.11 3.59
CA PHE A 186 8.73 -6.53 4.60
C PHE A 186 9.48 -5.82 5.74
N THR A 187 10.73 -6.20 5.99
CA THR A 187 11.57 -5.63 7.05
C THR A 187 12.62 -4.65 6.54
N GLY A 188 12.63 -4.39 5.22
CA GLY A 188 13.65 -3.64 4.52
C GLY A 188 14.61 -4.55 3.75
N CYS A 189 14.89 -4.23 2.52
CA CYS A 189 15.74 -5.04 1.64
C CYS A 189 17.23 -4.70 1.84
N ARG A 190 17.95 -5.45 2.68
CA ARG A 190 19.37 -5.20 2.99
C ARG A 190 20.28 -5.27 1.76
N SER A 191 19.92 -6.05 0.75
CA SER A 191 20.66 -6.08 -0.52
C SER A 191 20.36 -4.90 -1.45
N ARG A 192 19.39 -4.01 -1.11
CA ARG A 192 18.89 -2.90 -1.94
C ARG A 192 18.40 -3.34 -3.33
N ALA A 193 18.08 -4.63 -3.49
CA ALA A 193 17.53 -5.17 -4.74
C ALA A 193 16.11 -4.63 -5.00
N LYS A 194 15.29 -4.46 -3.94
CA LYS A 194 13.99 -3.81 -4.03
C LYS A 194 14.18 -2.33 -4.35
N GLN A 195 13.59 -1.88 -5.45
CA GLN A 195 13.62 -0.49 -5.89
C GLN A 195 12.55 0.33 -5.18
N SER A 196 12.60 0.33 -3.82
CA SER A 196 11.78 1.21 -2.99
C SER A 196 12.16 2.67 -3.20
N MET A 197 11.32 3.59 -2.79
CA MET A 197 11.49 5.02 -3.13
C MET A 197 12.75 5.62 -2.51
N ASP A 198 13.16 5.15 -1.34
CA ASP A 198 14.43 5.50 -0.69
C ASP A 198 15.69 5.05 -1.47
N VAL A 199 15.55 4.09 -2.37
CA VAL A 199 16.61 3.56 -3.23
C VAL A 199 16.55 4.13 -4.65
N SER A 200 15.39 4.50 -5.13
CA SER A 200 15.11 4.84 -6.52
C SER A 200 14.73 6.31 -6.74
N TYR A 201 13.47 6.66 -6.56
CA TYR A 201 12.92 7.99 -6.90
C TYR A 201 13.45 9.12 -6.01
N VAL A 202 13.57 8.92 -4.68
CA VAL A 202 14.07 9.97 -3.78
C VAL A 202 15.53 10.32 -4.09
N PRO A 203 16.47 9.37 -4.22
CA PRO A 203 17.82 9.70 -4.66
C PRO A 203 17.88 10.34 -6.05
N ALA A 204 16.97 10.00 -6.96
CA ALA A 204 16.91 10.66 -8.28
C ALA A 204 16.44 12.11 -8.16
N ALA A 205 15.41 12.40 -7.36
CA ALA A 205 14.96 13.76 -7.09
C ALA A 205 16.06 14.61 -6.43
N LEU A 206 16.77 14.05 -5.44
CA LEU A 206 17.92 14.72 -4.80
C LEU A 206 19.01 15.07 -5.81
N ARG A 207 19.40 14.14 -6.70
CA ARG A 207 20.37 14.41 -7.76
C ARG A 207 19.90 15.49 -8.75
N GLY A 208 18.60 15.61 -8.95
CA GLY A 208 17.99 16.66 -9.77
C GLY A 208 17.90 18.02 -9.06
N GLY A 209 18.27 18.10 -7.77
CA GLY A 209 18.27 19.34 -6.99
C GLY A 209 17.05 19.53 -6.09
N ALA A 210 16.24 18.49 -5.87
CA ALA A 210 15.20 18.54 -4.85
C ALA A 210 15.81 18.62 -3.46
N LYS A 211 15.16 19.39 -2.56
CA LYS A 211 15.42 19.38 -1.13
C LYS A 211 14.50 18.35 -0.45
N VAL A 212 15.05 17.49 0.40
CA VAL A 212 14.27 16.49 1.14
C VAL A 212 14.43 16.74 2.65
N LEU A 213 13.30 16.95 3.32
CA LEU A 213 13.23 17.19 4.77
C LEU A 213 12.56 15.96 5.42
N THR A 214 13.33 15.15 6.15
CA THR A 214 12.81 14.00 6.90
C THR A 214 12.58 14.33 8.36
N SER A 215 11.86 13.46 9.06
CA SER A 215 11.43 13.72 10.45
C SER A 215 10.63 15.02 10.60
N VAL A 216 9.86 15.38 9.57
CA VAL A 216 9.01 16.59 9.56
C VAL A 216 7.55 16.19 9.36
N ARG A 217 6.75 16.40 10.40
CA ARG A 217 5.31 16.18 10.36
C ARG A 217 4.59 17.45 9.94
N VAL A 218 3.93 17.40 8.78
CA VAL A 218 3.06 18.50 8.32
C VAL A 218 1.74 18.45 9.10
N GLU A 219 1.33 19.59 9.61
CA GLU A 219 0.14 19.72 10.46
C GLU A 219 -0.94 20.59 9.83
N GLN A 220 -0.57 21.46 8.89
CA GLN A 220 -1.49 22.38 8.24
C GLN A 220 -1.07 22.71 6.81
N VAL A 221 -2.05 22.80 5.92
CA VAL A 221 -1.95 23.44 4.60
C VAL A 221 -2.31 24.93 4.79
N VAL A 222 -1.42 25.82 4.32
CA VAL A 222 -1.64 27.26 4.38
C VAL A 222 -2.42 27.71 3.14
N VAL A 223 -3.44 28.52 3.35
CA VAL A 223 -4.32 29.02 2.28
C VAL A 223 -4.44 30.55 2.38
N GLU A 224 -4.31 31.22 1.24
CA GLU A 224 -4.58 32.65 1.06
C GLU A 224 -5.73 32.82 0.04
N GLY A 225 -6.88 33.29 0.51
CA GLY A 225 -8.10 33.34 -0.29
C GLY A 225 -8.56 31.94 -0.70
N ARG A 226 -8.56 31.65 -2.02
CA ARG A 226 -8.90 30.32 -2.57
C ARG A 226 -7.66 29.54 -3.07
N ARG A 227 -6.48 29.86 -2.58
CA ARG A 227 -5.24 29.26 -3.08
C ARG A 227 -4.41 28.67 -1.95
N ALA A 228 -3.97 27.43 -2.12
CA ALA A 228 -2.95 26.84 -1.28
C ALA A 228 -1.58 27.48 -1.59
N THR A 229 -0.92 27.99 -0.54
CA THR A 229 0.33 28.76 -0.65
C THR A 229 1.49 28.17 0.14
N GLY A 230 1.29 27.01 0.77
CA GLY A 230 2.36 26.32 1.50
C GLY A 230 1.85 25.38 2.59
N ILE A 231 2.77 25.04 3.48
CA ILE A 231 2.49 24.17 4.63
C ILE A 231 3.18 24.68 5.90
N VAL A 232 2.64 24.23 7.03
CA VAL A 232 3.27 24.36 8.36
C VAL A 232 3.29 22.99 9.02
N GLY A 233 4.37 22.71 9.72
CA GLY A 233 4.56 21.50 10.50
C GLY A 233 5.69 21.65 11.50
N HIS A 234 6.12 20.56 12.07
CA HIS A 234 7.22 20.53 13.03
C HIS A 234 8.18 19.38 12.74
N VAL A 235 9.46 19.63 13.02
CA VAL A 235 10.42 18.56 13.19
C VAL A 235 9.96 17.70 14.36
N VAL A 236 9.93 16.39 14.18
CA VAL A 236 9.48 15.43 15.21
C VAL A 236 10.59 14.44 15.54
N THR A 237 10.77 14.19 16.84
CA THR A 237 11.71 13.15 17.28
C THR A 237 11.27 11.78 16.73
N PRO A 238 12.12 11.07 16.00
CA PRO A 238 11.79 9.73 15.49
C PRO A 238 11.24 8.80 16.58
N PHE A 239 10.27 7.97 16.22
CA PHE A 239 9.59 6.98 17.05
C PHE A 239 8.69 7.54 18.17
N THR A 240 9.00 8.69 18.76
CA THR A 240 8.19 9.30 19.82
C THR A 240 7.23 10.37 19.29
N GLY A 241 7.53 10.94 18.12
CA GLY A 241 6.71 11.99 17.50
C GLY A 241 6.68 13.30 18.28
N LYS A 242 7.59 13.52 19.26
CA LYS A 242 7.64 14.76 20.05
C LYS A 242 8.06 15.91 19.13
N PRO A 243 7.25 16.99 19.03
CA PRO A 243 7.58 18.13 18.19
C PRO A 243 8.71 18.97 18.79
N SER A 244 9.50 19.58 17.91
CA SER A 244 10.56 20.54 18.24
C SER A 244 10.44 21.81 17.36
N PHE A 245 11.30 22.00 16.39
CA PHE A 245 11.37 23.20 15.56
C PHE A 245 10.20 23.32 14.58
N GLU A 246 9.67 24.55 14.38
CA GLU A 246 8.67 24.80 13.34
C GLU A 246 9.29 24.67 11.95
N VAL A 247 8.54 24.09 11.02
CA VAL A 247 8.87 24.03 9.59
C VAL A 247 7.76 24.72 8.82
N ARG A 248 8.13 25.76 8.07
CA ARG A 248 7.22 26.50 7.19
C ARG A 248 7.79 26.51 5.78
N VAL A 249 7.02 26.00 4.83
CA VAL A 249 7.37 26.02 3.41
C VAL A 249 6.32 26.82 2.65
N ARG A 250 6.73 27.91 2.01
CA ARG A 250 5.93 28.66 1.05
C ARG A 250 6.12 28.06 -0.34
N ALA A 251 5.04 27.85 -1.07
CA ALA A 251 5.09 27.22 -2.38
C ALA A 251 3.98 27.76 -3.30
N ARG A 252 4.25 27.74 -4.61
CA ARG A 252 3.23 28.10 -5.63
C ARG A 252 2.18 26.99 -5.75
N ARG A 253 2.56 25.73 -5.50
CA ARG A 253 1.70 24.55 -5.51
C ARG A 253 2.03 23.63 -4.33
N VAL A 254 1.00 23.00 -3.79
CA VAL A 254 1.08 22.02 -2.71
C VAL A 254 0.56 20.68 -3.25
N VAL A 255 1.36 19.63 -3.14
CA VAL A 255 0.96 18.26 -3.50
C VAL A 255 0.90 17.42 -2.25
N LEU A 256 -0.29 16.93 -1.89
CA LEU A 256 -0.48 16.02 -0.76
C LEU A 256 -0.37 14.58 -1.23
N ALA A 257 0.61 13.86 -0.70
CA ALA A 257 0.88 12.45 -0.95
C ALA A 257 1.13 11.70 0.38
N ALA A 258 0.48 12.17 1.45
CA ALA A 258 0.67 11.64 2.81
C ALA A 258 -0.03 10.28 3.03
N GLY A 259 -0.69 9.78 2.01
CA GLY A 259 -1.41 8.51 1.97
C GLY A 259 -2.88 8.62 2.36
N CYS A 260 -3.66 7.66 1.90
CA CYS A 260 -5.12 7.61 1.97
C CYS A 260 -5.72 7.91 3.36
N MET A 261 -4.98 7.69 4.45
CA MET A 261 -5.48 7.93 5.80
C MET A 261 -5.00 9.27 6.39
N ALA A 262 -3.79 9.74 6.03
CA ALA A 262 -3.25 10.98 6.59
C ALA A 262 -3.67 12.22 5.79
N THR A 263 -3.74 12.13 4.46
CA THR A 263 -4.17 13.26 3.60
C THR A 263 -5.54 13.82 4.01
N PRO A 264 -6.61 13.02 4.18
CA PRO A 264 -7.89 13.59 4.61
C PRO A 264 -7.85 14.17 6.03
N VAL A 265 -7.05 13.62 6.95
CA VAL A 265 -6.87 14.19 8.29
C VAL A 265 -6.21 15.56 8.22
N LEU A 266 -5.18 15.70 7.39
CA LEU A 266 -4.50 16.98 7.18
C LEU A 266 -5.46 18.03 6.62
N LEU A 267 -6.28 17.71 5.63
CA LEU A 267 -7.29 18.62 5.08
C LEU A 267 -8.33 19.03 6.13
N GLN A 268 -8.86 18.08 6.89
CA GLN A 268 -9.83 18.34 7.98
C GLN A 268 -9.22 19.23 9.08
N LYS A 269 -7.95 19.01 9.45
CA LYS A 269 -7.24 19.82 10.47
C LYS A 269 -6.85 21.20 9.97
N SER A 270 -6.73 21.37 8.67
CA SER A 270 -6.42 22.68 8.05
C SER A 270 -7.64 23.57 7.87
N GLY A 271 -8.77 23.27 8.51
CA GLY A 271 -10.01 24.05 8.38
C GLY A 271 -11.01 23.40 7.42
N ASP A 272 -11.01 22.08 7.35
CA ASP A 272 -11.88 21.27 6.46
C ASP A 272 -11.73 21.64 4.98
N LEU A 273 -10.48 21.83 4.54
CA LEU A 273 -10.14 22.26 3.19
C LEU A 273 -10.58 21.23 2.12
N ALA A 274 -10.85 21.71 0.92
CA ALA A 274 -11.23 20.93 -0.26
C ALA A 274 -12.46 20.01 -0.04
N ASN A 275 -13.34 20.36 0.89
CA ASN A 275 -14.47 19.53 1.32
C ASN A 275 -15.85 20.06 0.92
N GLY A 276 -15.95 20.93 -0.08
CA GLY A 276 -17.20 21.43 -0.61
C GLY A 276 -18.17 20.33 -1.08
N SER A 277 -17.61 19.21 -1.54
CA SER A 277 -18.38 18.01 -1.88
C SER A 277 -18.78 17.14 -0.67
N GLY A 278 -18.22 17.35 0.53
CA GLY A 278 -18.37 16.46 1.69
C GLY A 278 -17.64 15.11 1.57
N GLN A 279 -16.74 14.97 0.58
CA GLN A 279 -16.11 13.69 0.27
C GLN A 279 -14.75 13.49 0.95
N VAL A 280 -14.17 14.51 1.59
CA VAL A 280 -12.89 14.37 2.30
C VAL A 280 -13.02 13.42 3.49
N GLY A 281 -12.29 12.32 3.42
CA GLY A 281 -12.32 11.23 4.40
C GLY A 281 -13.54 10.33 4.31
N ALA A 282 -14.42 10.50 3.32
CA ALA A 282 -15.50 9.55 3.01
C ALA A 282 -14.99 8.41 2.11
N ASN A 283 -15.84 7.40 1.91
CA ASN A 283 -15.62 6.29 0.95
C ASN A 283 -14.35 5.46 1.18
N LEU A 284 -13.84 5.39 2.39
CA LEU A 284 -12.71 4.50 2.68
C LEU A 284 -13.04 3.08 2.21
N GLN A 285 -12.23 2.56 1.31
CA GLN A 285 -12.25 1.17 0.85
C GLN A 285 -10.95 0.46 1.20
N PHE A 286 -11.06 -0.85 1.34
CA PHE A 286 -9.92 -1.75 1.54
C PHE A 286 -9.92 -2.90 0.54
N HIS A 287 -8.78 -3.58 0.44
CA HIS A 287 -8.63 -4.94 -0.07
C HIS A 287 -8.54 -5.90 1.13
N PRO A 288 -9.62 -6.39 1.72
CA PRO A 288 -9.51 -7.41 2.75
C PRO A 288 -8.85 -8.65 2.20
N GLY A 289 -7.74 -9.07 2.80
CA GLY A 289 -7.06 -10.32 2.49
C GLY A 289 -7.53 -11.43 3.43
N VAL A 290 -7.85 -12.60 2.87
CA VAL A 290 -8.07 -13.85 3.59
C VAL A 290 -6.96 -14.82 3.24
N ALA A 291 -6.20 -15.26 4.26
CA ALA A 291 -5.07 -16.13 4.06
C ALA A 291 -5.34 -17.53 4.62
N MET A 292 -4.80 -18.53 3.94
CA MET A 292 -4.91 -19.94 4.26
C MET A 292 -3.51 -20.56 4.37
N VAL A 293 -3.33 -21.49 5.29
CA VAL A 293 -2.07 -22.22 5.47
C VAL A 293 -2.27 -23.65 4.98
N GLY A 294 -1.42 -24.10 4.07
CA GLY A 294 -1.35 -25.51 3.66
C GLY A 294 -0.10 -26.17 4.20
N VAL A 295 -0.23 -27.40 4.72
CA VAL A 295 0.87 -28.21 5.24
C VAL A 295 1.18 -29.32 4.24
N PHE A 296 2.46 -29.41 3.85
CA PHE A 296 2.96 -30.34 2.83
C PHE A 296 3.88 -31.39 3.44
N PRO A 297 4.02 -32.57 2.83
CA PRO A 297 5.00 -33.58 3.27
C PRO A 297 6.44 -33.11 3.07
N GLU A 298 6.71 -32.35 2.01
CA GLU A 298 8.03 -31.80 1.68
C GLU A 298 8.37 -30.53 2.44
N LEU A 299 9.65 -30.19 2.50
CA LEU A 299 10.16 -28.96 3.09
C LEU A 299 9.82 -27.76 2.18
N VAL A 300 9.12 -26.77 2.69
CA VAL A 300 8.66 -25.57 1.97
C VAL A 300 9.47 -24.32 2.32
N ASN A 301 9.87 -24.15 3.59
CA ASN A 301 10.54 -22.96 4.10
C ASN A 301 9.83 -21.66 3.71
N PRO A 302 8.69 -21.31 4.34
CA PRO A 302 7.83 -20.21 3.91
C PRO A 302 8.49 -18.82 3.99
N GLN A 303 9.61 -18.69 4.66
CA GLN A 303 10.39 -17.44 4.77
C GLN A 303 11.38 -17.24 3.63
N PHE A 304 11.74 -18.27 2.84
CA PHE A 304 12.70 -18.16 1.76
C PHE A 304 12.04 -17.83 0.41
N GLY A 305 12.79 -17.17 -0.47
CA GLY A 305 12.35 -16.79 -1.81
C GLY A 305 11.71 -15.41 -1.86
N ALA A 306 11.25 -15.03 -3.05
CA ALA A 306 10.48 -13.79 -3.23
C ALA A 306 9.29 -13.78 -2.28
N THR A 307 9.09 -12.69 -1.54
CA THR A 307 8.04 -12.61 -0.49
C THR A 307 6.65 -12.93 -1.04
N GLN A 308 6.35 -12.40 -2.22
CA GLN A 308 5.16 -12.72 -3.01
C GLN A 308 5.62 -12.84 -4.46
N GLY A 309 5.70 -14.06 -4.98
CA GLY A 309 6.34 -14.34 -6.26
C GLY A 309 5.40 -14.87 -7.34
N TYR A 310 4.22 -15.36 -6.98
CA TYR A 310 3.27 -15.98 -7.92
C TYR A 310 1.83 -15.56 -7.63
N GLN A 311 1.00 -15.44 -8.68
CA GLN A 311 -0.39 -14.96 -8.58
C GLN A 311 -1.29 -15.61 -9.61
N SER A 312 -2.61 -15.51 -9.38
CA SER A 312 -3.64 -15.72 -10.39
C SER A 312 -4.56 -14.50 -10.46
N LEU A 313 -4.67 -13.92 -11.64
CA LEU A 313 -5.60 -12.83 -11.96
C LEU A 313 -6.92 -13.33 -12.56
N HIS A 314 -7.07 -14.66 -12.68
CA HIS A 314 -8.22 -15.30 -13.31
C HIS A 314 -9.56 -14.91 -12.66
N PHE A 315 -9.56 -14.71 -11.34
CA PHE A 315 -10.78 -14.48 -10.55
C PHE A 315 -11.11 -13.00 -10.32
N LEU A 316 -10.44 -12.06 -10.99
CA LEU A 316 -10.69 -10.63 -10.79
C LEU A 316 -12.16 -10.23 -11.04
N ARG A 317 -12.81 -10.82 -12.05
CA ARG A 317 -14.25 -10.60 -12.32
C ARG A 317 -15.16 -11.26 -11.28
N ASN A 318 -14.66 -12.23 -10.52
CA ASN A 318 -15.33 -12.84 -9.37
C ASN A 318 -15.10 -12.03 -8.07
N GLY A 319 -14.37 -10.92 -8.15
CA GLY A 319 -14.13 -10.01 -7.04
C GLY A 319 -12.88 -10.32 -6.21
N PHE A 320 -11.99 -11.19 -6.64
CA PHE A 320 -10.75 -11.46 -5.90
C PHE A 320 -9.56 -11.81 -6.79
N LYS A 321 -8.39 -11.57 -6.28
CA LYS A 321 -7.09 -11.99 -6.80
C LYS A 321 -6.49 -13.02 -5.85
N LEU A 322 -5.77 -14.02 -6.37
CA LEU A 322 -5.02 -14.97 -5.55
C LEU A 322 -3.51 -14.70 -5.67
N GLU A 323 -2.80 -14.79 -4.56
CA GLU A 323 -1.35 -14.65 -4.53
C GLU A 323 -0.68 -15.46 -3.42
N THR A 324 0.61 -15.72 -3.59
CA THR A 324 1.43 -16.34 -2.56
C THR A 324 1.83 -15.32 -1.52
N LEU A 325 1.89 -15.73 -0.24
CA LEU A 325 2.19 -14.84 0.87
C LEU A 325 3.45 -15.32 1.61
N TRP A 326 4.30 -14.36 1.98
CA TRP A 326 5.43 -14.58 2.87
C TRP A 326 4.96 -14.73 4.31
N ALA A 327 5.47 -15.73 5.00
CA ALA A 327 5.10 -15.99 6.38
C ALA A 327 6.32 -16.43 7.21
N PRO A 328 7.08 -15.50 7.78
CA PRO A 328 8.07 -15.83 8.79
C PRO A 328 7.37 -16.39 10.04
N PRO A 329 8.08 -17.10 10.92
CA PRO A 329 7.47 -17.77 12.08
C PRO A 329 6.55 -16.88 12.92
N ALA A 330 6.91 -15.62 13.12
CA ALA A 330 6.09 -14.67 13.90
C ALA A 330 4.75 -14.34 13.20
N VAL A 331 4.73 -14.17 11.87
CA VAL A 331 3.50 -13.93 11.10
C VAL A 331 2.67 -15.20 11.01
N LEU A 332 3.31 -16.34 10.84
CA LEU A 332 2.65 -17.65 10.82
C LEU A 332 1.94 -17.93 12.15
N ALA A 333 2.58 -17.60 13.28
CA ALA A 333 2.02 -17.79 14.61
C ALA A 333 0.69 -17.05 14.84
N VAL A 334 0.52 -15.88 14.22
CA VAL A 334 -0.74 -15.12 14.29
C VAL A 334 -1.87 -15.79 13.49
N ARG A 335 -1.53 -16.64 12.54
CA ARG A 335 -2.49 -17.33 11.64
C ARG A 335 -2.80 -18.75 12.10
N MET A 336 -1.96 -19.38 12.93
CA MET A 336 -2.17 -20.72 13.43
C MET A 336 -3.20 -20.71 14.56
N PRO A 337 -4.26 -21.52 14.48
CA PRO A 337 -5.25 -21.64 15.56
C PRO A 337 -4.69 -22.39 16.77
N GLY A 338 -5.39 -22.25 17.89
CA GLY A 338 -5.08 -22.96 19.13
C GLY A 338 -4.23 -22.15 20.11
N ALA A 339 -3.98 -22.74 21.28
CA ALA A 339 -3.19 -22.18 22.35
C ALA A 339 -2.32 -23.27 23.00
N GLY A 340 -1.31 -22.87 23.77
CA GLY A 340 -0.47 -23.80 24.54
C GLY A 340 0.19 -24.88 23.68
N LEU A 341 0.00 -26.14 24.05
CA LEU A 341 0.63 -27.29 23.38
C LEU A 341 0.13 -27.46 21.92
N ALA A 342 -1.15 -27.25 21.68
CA ALA A 342 -1.73 -27.35 20.33
C ALA A 342 -1.10 -26.33 19.37
N LEU A 343 -0.95 -25.08 19.79
CA LEU A 343 -0.27 -24.05 18.99
C LEU A 343 1.20 -24.43 18.77
N LYS A 344 1.91 -24.88 19.81
CA LYS A 344 3.31 -25.32 19.69
C LYS A 344 3.47 -26.45 18.65
N GLN A 345 2.57 -27.43 18.66
CA GLN A 345 2.57 -28.55 17.69
C GLN A 345 2.36 -28.03 16.26
N ARG A 346 1.41 -27.12 16.04
CA ARG A 346 1.18 -26.51 14.72
C ARG A 346 2.37 -25.67 14.25
N LEU A 347 2.98 -24.90 15.13
CA LEU A 347 4.16 -24.10 14.79
C LEU A 347 5.38 -24.96 14.43
N SER A 348 5.47 -26.20 14.96
CA SER A 348 6.52 -27.14 14.52
C SER A 348 6.40 -27.57 13.07
N LEU A 349 5.22 -27.39 12.45
CA LEU A 349 4.98 -27.65 11.03
C LEU A 349 5.36 -26.46 10.12
N ALA A 350 5.82 -25.34 10.69
CA ALA A 350 6.19 -24.12 9.91
C ALA A 350 7.14 -24.40 8.73
N PRO A 351 8.18 -25.26 8.86
CA PRO A 351 9.06 -25.57 7.73
C PRO A 351 8.36 -26.26 6.56
N HIS A 352 7.24 -26.92 6.80
CA HIS A 352 6.42 -27.63 5.83
C HIS A 352 5.19 -26.83 5.35
N SER A 353 5.05 -25.59 5.79
CA SER A 353 3.87 -24.79 5.52
C SER A 353 4.06 -23.84 4.35
N ALA A 354 3.02 -23.65 3.55
CA ALA A 354 2.88 -22.53 2.63
C ALA A 354 1.70 -21.65 3.06
N VAL A 355 1.79 -20.35 2.82
CA VAL A 355 0.67 -19.42 3.03
C VAL A 355 0.33 -18.78 1.69
N TRP A 356 -0.94 -18.84 1.32
CA TRP A 356 -1.48 -18.16 0.16
C TRP A 356 -2.71 -17.37 0.58
N ASP A 357 -3.00 -16.27 -0.11
CA ASP A 357 -4.14 -15.43 0.20
C ASP A 357 -4.98 -15.06 -1.03
N GLY A 358 -6.21 -14.69 -0.73
CA GLY A 358 -7.13 -14.06 -1.65
C GLY A 358 -7.36 -12.62 -1.21
N ILE A 359 -7.09 -11.68 -2.11
CA ILE A 359 -7.34 -10.26 -1.90
C ILE A 359 -8.69 -9.91 -2.53
N ALA A 360 -9.67 -9.53 -1.69
CA ALA A 360 -11.04 -9.27 -2.15
C ALA A 360 -11.24 -7.80 -2.55
N SER A 361 -11.94 -7.58 -3.66
CA SER A 361 -12.39 -6.27 -4.13
C SER A 361 -13.76 -5.95 -3.54
N CYS A 362 -13.80 -5.51 -2.28
CA CYS A 362 -15.04 -5.21 -1.55
C CYS A 362 -15.58 -3.83 -1.92
N ASN A 363 -16.17 -3.72 -3.12
CA ASN A 363 -16.58 -2.44 -3.69
C ASN A 363 -17.83 -1.82 -3.01
N ARG A 364 -18.64 -2.58 -2.30
CA ARG A 364 -19.82 -2.12 -1.57
C ARG A 364 -19.52 -1.83 -0.10
N SER A 365 -18.41 -2.33 0.41
CA SER A 365 -17.97 -2.14 1.78
C SER A 365 -17.26 -0.78 1.90
N LEU A 366 -17.84 0.12 2.67
CA LEU A 366 -17.39 1.50 2.78
C LEU A 366 -17.12 1.88 4.23
N GLY A 367 -16.23 2.84 4.39
CA GLY A 367 -15.89 3.43 5.66
C GLY A 367 -15.57 4.91 5.58
N SER A 368 -14.94 5.43 6.63
CA SER A 368 -14.52 6.81 6.69
C SER A 368 -13.23 7.00 7.49
N VAL A 369 -12.54 8.08 7.17
CA VAL A 369 -11.38 8.61 7.88
C VAL A 369 -11.77 9.97 8.45
N ARG A 370 -11.69 10.13 9.78
CA ARG A 370 -12.00 11.39 10.44
C ARG A 370 -10.86 11.80 11.36
N ALA A 371 -10.55 13.09 11.35
CA ALA A 371 -9.59 13.66 12.30
C ALA A 371 -10.12 13.51 13.73
N ARG A 372 -9.25 13.14 14.67
CA ARG A 372 -9.58 13.20 16.10
C ARG A 372 -9.51 14.64 16.57
N ARG A 373 -10.20 14.96 17.67
CA ARG A 373 -10.17 16.31 18.28
C ARG A 373 -8.73 16.74 18.58
N ARG A 374 -7.92 15.83 19.09
CA ARG A 374 -6.49 16.08 19.40
C ARG A 374 -5.61 15.17 18.54
N GLY A 375 -4.43 15.71 18.16
CA GLY A 375 -3.45 14.98 17.34
C GLY A 375 -3.86 14.81 15.87
N LEU A 376 -3.03 14.12 15.12
CA LEU A 376 -3.19 13.82 13.68
C LEU A 376 -3.56 12.36 13.41
N ASP A 377 -3.73 11.55 14.46
CA ASP A 377 -4.15 10.16 14.29
C ASP A 377 -5.60 10.07 13.81
N PRO A 378 -5.89 9.28 12.79
CA PRO A 378 -7.24 9.13 12.27
C PRO A 378 -8.13 8.32 13.21
N LYS A 379 -9.43 8.62 13.17
CA LYS A 379 -10.48 7.68 13.53
C LYS A 379 -10.93 6.98 12.24
N LEU A 380 -10.68 5.69 12.15
CA LEU A 380 -11.06 4.86 11.02
C LEU A 380 -12.34 4.10 11.37
N THR A 381 -13.35 4.17 10.50
CA THR A 381 -14.55 3.31 10.60
C THR A 381 -14.69 2.55 9.30
N TRP A 382 -15.06 1.28 9.38
CA TRP A 382 -15.30 0.47 8.19
C TRP A 382 -16.16 -0.75 8.52
N ASN A 383 -17.05 -1.13 7.59
CA ASN A 383 -17.86 -2.33 7.72
C ASN A 383 -17.97 -3.08 6.39
N PHE A 384 -17.99 -4.40 6.48
CA PHE A 384 -18.38 -5.22 5.33
C PHE A 384 -19.83 -4.98 4.94
N HIS A 385 -20.04 -4.81 3.66
CA HIS A 385 -21.38 -4.98 3.08
C HIS A 385 -21.69 -6.48 2.98
N PRO A 386 -22.91 -6.94 3.32
CA PRO A 386 -23.26 -8.37 3.27
C PRO A 386 -22.94 -9.04 1.94
N ASP A 387 -23.13 -8.36 0.82
CA ASP A 387 -22.89 -8.91 -0.53
C ASP A 387 -21.38 -9.10 -0.86
N ASP A 388 -20.48 -8.46 -0.12
CA ASP A 388 -19.05 -8.64 -0.31
C ASP A 388 -18.49 -9.86 0.48
N VAL A 389 -19.20 -10.31 1.51
CA VAL A 389 -18.75 -11.43 2.37
C VAL A 389 -18.59 -12.76 1.61
N PRO A 390 -19.50 -13.15 0.69
CA PRO A 390 -19.35 -14.38 -0.09
C PRO A 390 -18.06 -14.42 -0.95
N ILE A 391 -17.50 -13.26 -1.33
CA ILE A 391 -16.25 -13.18 -2.08
C ILE A 391 -15.10 -13.80 -1.28
N LEU A 392 -15.05 -13.55 0.04
CA LEU A 392 -14.02 -14.10 0.93
C LEU A 392 -14.10 -15.63 1.01
N ALA A 393 -15.30 -16.16 1.18
CA ALA A 393 -15.54 -17.60 1.22
C ALA A 393 -15.17 -18.29 -0.11
N HIS A 394 -15.53 -17.65 -1.24
CA HIS A 394 -15.16 -18.14 -2.57
C HIS A 394 -13.64 -18.15 -2.78
N ALA A 395 -12.95 -17.10 -2.37
CA ALA A 395 -11.48 -17.04 -2.43
C ALA A 395 -10.83 -18.17 -1.61
N LEU A 396 -11.29 -18.40 -0.37
CA LEU A 396 -10.79 -19.49 0.48
C LEU A 396 -11.11 -20.87 -0.08
N HIS A 397 -12.32 -21.10 -0.60
CA HIS A 397 -12.66 -22.37 -1.24
C HIS A 397 -11.75 -22.65 -2.45
N THR A 398 -11.49 -21.62 -3.27
CA THR A 398 -10.59 -21.74 -4.41
C THR A 398 -9.15 -22.04 -3.97
N LEU A 399 -8.65 -21.36 -2.92
CA LEU A 399 -7.34 -21.65 -2.34
C LEU A 399 -7.25 -23.09 -1.82
N ALA A 400 -8.26 -23.59 -1.11
CA ALA A 400 -8.27 -24.97 -0.60
C ALA A 400 -8.13 -25.98 -1.75
N ARG A 401 -8.85 -25.77 -2.86
CA ARG A 401 -8.72 -26.60 -4.07
C ARG A 401 -7.29 -26.58 -4.61
N ILE A 402 -6.67 -25.40 -4.70
CA ILE A 402 -5.29 -25.26 -5.20
C ILE A 402 -4.31 -25.94 -4.25
N PHE A 403 -4.47 -25.80 -2.91
CA PHE A 403 -3.63 -26.46 -1.92
C PHE A 403 -3.66 -27.98 -2.04
N PHE A 404 -4.84 -28.58 -2.09
CA PHE A 404 -4.97 -30.03 -2.23
C PHE A 404 -4.46 -30.53 -3.59
N ALA A 405 -4.72 -29.81 -4.68
CA ALA A 405 -4.17 -30.13 -5.99
C ALA A 405 -2.63 -30.02 -6.04
N ALA A 406 -2.03 -29.13 -5.24
CA ALA A 406 -0.58 -29.04 -5.08
C ALA A 406 0.02 -30.18 -4.25
N GLY A 407 -0.79 -30.89 -3.45
CA GLY A 407 -0.36 -32.02 -2.60
C GLY A 407 -0.36 -31.74 -1.10
N ALA A 408 -0.97 -30.65 -0.65
CA ALA A 408 -1.14 -30.35 0.78
C ALA A 408 -1.93 -31.50 1.47
N LYS A 409 -1.52 -31.86 2.67
CA LYS A 409 -2.19 -32.90 3.48
C LYS A 409 -3.20 -32.32 4.45
N VAL A 410 -2.96 -31.09 4.88
CA VAL A 410 -3.83 -30.34 5.78
C VAL A 410 -3.92 -28.90 5.29
N VAL A 411 -5.09 -28.33 5.37
CA VAL A 411 -5.34 -26.91 5.09
C VAL A 411 -5.98 -26.25 6.31
N ILE A 412 -5.42 -25.12 6.75
CA ILE A 412 -5.90 -24.34 7.88
C ILE A 412 -6.55 -23.07 7.32
N PRO A 413 -7.90 -22.99 7.30
CA PRO A 413 -8.61 -21.91 6.59
C PRO A 413 -8.60 -20.57 7.30
N GLY A 414 -8.33 -20.52 8.61
CA GLY A 414 -8.37 -19.28 9.38
C GLY A 414 -9.76 -18.65 9.46
N VAL A 415 -10.80 -19.46 9.58
CA VAL A 415 -12.20 -19.03 9.65
C VAL A 415 -12.84 -19.60 10.90
N HIS A 416 -13.55 -18.75 11.65
CA HIS A 416 -14.25 -19.17 12.86
C HIS A 416 -15.55 -19.94 12.56
N GLY A 417 -15.89 -20.91 13.42
CA GLY A 417 -17.15 -21.67 13.33
C GLY A 417 -17.14 -22.78 12.30
N ILE A 418 -15.98 -23.16 11.74
CA ILE A 418 -15.74 -24.37 10.97
C ILE A 418 -14.55 -25.12 11.56
N PRO A 419 -14.24 -26.38 11.15
CA PRO A 419 -13.05 -27.08 11.61
C PRO A 419 -11.78 -26.26 11.37
N GLU A 420 -10.88 -26.27 12.37
CA GLU A 420 -9.60 -25.54 12.30
C GLU A 420 -8.66 -26.13 11.24
N GLU A 421 -8.83 -27.39 10.92
CA GLU A 421 -8.06 -28.15 9.91
C GLU A 421 -9.01 -28.87 8.98
N LEU A 422 -8.72 -28.82 7.69
CA LEU A 422 -9.43 -29.52 6.63
C LEU A 422 -8.45 -30.51 5.98
N HIS A 423 -8.86 -31.79 5.85
CA HIS A 423 -8.00 -32.87 5.38
C HIS A 423 -8.38 -33.37 3.98
N SER A 424 -9.44 -32.83 3.40
CA SER A 424 -9.92 -33.23 2.07
C SER A 424 -10.68 -32.11 1.38
N LEU A 425 -10.85 -32.26 0.05
CA LEU A 425 -11.71 -31.36 -0.74
C LEU A 425 -13.18 -31.46 -0.29
N ALA A 426 -13.63 -32.65 0.13
CA ALA A 426 -14.99 -32.83 0.64
C ALA A 426 -15.25 -32.02 1.89
N GLU A 427 -14.29 -31.96 2.81
CA GLU A 427 -14.39 -31.11 4.01
C GLU A 427 -14.32 -29.62 3.64
N ALA A 428 -13.53 -29.24 2.62
CA ALA A 428 -13.42 -27.87 2.15
C ALA A 428 -14.70 -27.32 1.49
N GLU A 429 -15.65 -28.20 1.09
CA GLU A 429 -16.95 -27.77 0.56
C GLU A 429 -17.77 -26.93 1.55
N ILE A 430 -17.47 -27.00 2.85
CA ILE A 430 -18.10 -26.14 3.86
C ILE A 430 -17.85 -24.66 3.56
N LEU A 431 -16.72 -24.29 2.98
CA LEU A 431 -16.40 -22.91 2.56
C LEU A 431 -17.31 -22.40 1.43
N ARG A 432 -17.90 -23.29 0.65
CA ARG A 432 -18.82 -22.96 -0.45
C ARG A 432 -20.29 -23.02 -0.04
N THR A 433 -20.63 -23.95 0.84
CA THR A 433 -22.03 -24.31 1.13
C THR A 433 -22.61 -23.59 2.35
N ARG A 434 -21.76 -23.15 3.28
CA ARG A 434 -22.18 -22.44 4.49
C ARG A 434 -22.31 -20.93 4.21
N ALA A 435 -23.35 -20.31 4.77
CA ALA A 435 -23.43 -18.85 4.86
C ALA A 435 -22.54 -18.34 6.01
N PHE A 436 -21.69 -17.37 5.72
CA PHE A 436 -20.74 -16.78 6.67
C PHE A 436 -21.12 -15.35 7.03
N ARG A 437 -20.68 -14.91 8.22
CA ARG A 437 -20.71 -13.52 8.65
C ARG A 437 -19.30 -12.94 8.53
N ALA A 438 -19.19 -11.64 8.31
CA ALA A 438 -17.90 -10.94 8.16
C ALA A 438 -16.94 -11.20 9.34
N GLY A 439 -17.43 -11.19 10.58
CA GLY A 439 -16.63 -11.41 11.78
C GLY A 439 -16.10 -12.84 11.96
N GLU A 440 -16.47 -13.78 11.11
CA GLU A 440 -15.94 -15.14 11.14
C GLU A 440 -14.61 -15.27 10.35
N PHE A 441 -14.25 -14.27 9.55
CA PHE A 441 -13.00 -14.25 8.78
C PHE A 441 -11.91 -13.49 9.52
N VAL A 442 -10.71 -14.05 9.58
CA VAL A 442 -9.50 -13.33 10.00
C VAL A 442 -8.96 -12.57 8.79
N THR A 443 -9.22 -11.26 8.74
CA THR A 443 -8.85 -10.40 7.64
C THR A 443 -7.86 -9.33 8.06
N ALA A 444 -7.04 -8.86 7.13
CA ALA A 444 -6.19 -7.68 7.28
C ALA A 444 -6.12 -6.96 5.92
N SER A 445 -5.77 -5.67 5.92
CA SER A 445 -5.54 -4.95 4.68
C SER A 445 -4.52 -3.84 4.85
N ASN A 446 -3.53 -3.80 3.95
CA ASN A 446 -2.56 -2.72 3.83
C ASN A 446 -2.91 -1.75 2.69
N HIS A 447 -3.94 -2.07 1.93
CA HIS A 447 -4.40 -1.33 0.76
C HIS A 447 -5.64 -0.53 1.12
N ALA A 448 -5.50 0.80 1.25
CA ALA A 448 -6.57 1.73 1.56
C ALA A 448 -6.75 2.74 0.42
N PHE A 449 -8.00 3.10 0.10
CA PHE A 449 -8.36 3.88 -1.08
C PHE A 449 -9.50 4.87 -0.83
N CYS A 450 -9.71 5.80 -1.79
CA CYS A 450 -10.94 6.54 -2.07
C CYS A 450 -11.29 7.67 -1.10
N THR A 451 -10.45 8.00 -0.14
CA THR A 451 -10.77 8.99 0.91
C THR A 451 -10.71 10.46 0.47
N THR A 452 -10.17 10.70 -0.72
CA THR A 452 -10.13 11.99 -1.42
C THR A 452 -10.39 11.77 -2.91
N ARG A 453 -11.37 10.92 -3.21
CA ARG A 453 -11.58 10.33 -4.54
C ARG A 453 -11.72 11.34 -5.64
N MET A 454 -11.21 11.00 -6.83
CA MET A 454 -11.44 11.75 -8.04
C MET A 454 -12.83 11.50 -8.62
N HIS A 455 -13.41 12.53 -9.23
CA HIS A 455 -14.68 12.48 -9.94
C HIS A 455 -14.75 13.65 -10.92
N GLY A 456 -15.39 13.48 -12.09
CA GLY A 456 -15.61 14.58 -13.03
C GLY A 456 -16.58 15.65 -12.50
N ASP A 457 -17.61 15.25 -11.75
CA ASP A 457 -18.51 16.17 -11.05
C ASP A 457 -17.88 16.63 -9.70
N PRO A 458 -17.60 17.95 -9.53
CA PRO A 458 -17.02 18.49 -8.30
C PRO A 458 -17.88 18.32 -7.05
N ARG A 459 -19.18 18.04 -7.17
CA ARG A 459 -20.07 17.74 -6.04
C ARG A 459 -19.93 16.31 -5.52
N ARG A 460 -19.23 15.42 -6.26
CA ARG A 460 -19.11 13.99 -5.98
C ARG A 460 -17.69 13.54 -5.74
N GLY A 461 -16.71 14.39 -5.96
CA GLY A 461 -15.28 14.15 -5.76
C GLY A 461 -14.56 15.28 -5.05
N VAL A 462 -13.33 15.03 -4.64
CA VAL A 462 -12.42 16.02 -4.05
C VAL A 462 -11.48 16.59 -5.10
N VAL A 463 -11.07 15.75 -6.04
CA VAL A 463 -10.13 16.11 -7.11
C VAL A 463 -10.67 15.65 -8.48
N ASP A 464 -10.17 16.28 -9.53
CA ASP A 464 -10.34 15.84 -10.92
C ASP A 464 -9.39 14.66 -11.26
N GLU A 465 -9.45 14.18 -12.50
CA GLU A 465 -8.63 13.06 -12.95
C GLU A 465 -7.11 13.37 -12.98
N LEU A 466 -6.70 14.63 -12.91
CA LEU A 466 -5.31 15.08 -12.83
C LEU A 466 -4.83 15.25 -11.37
N GLY A 467 -5.67 14.94 -10.40
CA GLY A 467 -5.38 15.11 -8.97
C GLY A 467 -5.51 16.55 -8.48
N ARG A 468 -6.03 17.48 -9.31
CA ARG A 468 -6.24 18.89 -8.93
C ARG A 468 -7.51 19.01 -8.09
N CYS A 469 -7.45 19.70 -6.96
CA CYS A 469 -8.62 19.96 -6.13
C CYS A 469 -9.66 20.83 -6.85
N HIS A 470 -10.94 20.45 -6.72
CA HIS A 470 -12.04 21.21 -7.33
C HIS A 470 -12.27 22.58 -6.65
N ASP A 471 -12.07 22.64 -5.34
CA ASP A 471 -12.46 23.81 -4.53
C ASP A 471 -11.31 24.78 -4.26
N LEU A 472 -10.05 24.38 -4.49
CA LEU A 472 -8.88 25.09 -4.02
C LEU A 472 -7.77 25.12 -5.07
N ASP A 473 -7.39 26.30 -5.51
CA ASP A 473 -6.31 26.49 -6.47
C ASP A 473 -4.95 26.12 -5.87
N GLY A 474 -4.05 25.62 -6.71
CA GLY A 474 -2.68 25.28 -6.31
C GLY A 474 -2.55 24.08 -5.38
N LEU A 475 -3.64 23.38 -5.07
CA LEU A 475 -3.66 22.14 -4.29
C LEU A 475 -3.89 20.93 -5.18
N TYR A 476 -3.02 19.95 -5.05
CA TYR A 476 -3.10 18.63 -5.71
C TYR A 476 -3.04 17.52 -4.68
N ILE A 477 -3.65 16.37 -4.99
CA ILE A 477 -3.53 15.14 -4.20
C ILE A 477 -2.98 14.05 -5.10
N ALA A 478 -1.94 13.36 -4.62
CA ALA A 478 -1.27 12.31 -5.35
C ALA A 478 -0.95 11.13 -4.42
N ASP A 479 -1.97 10.43 -3.95
CA ASP A 479 -1.86 9.15 -3.23
C ASP A 479 -3.08 8.27 -3.55
N THR A 480 -3.18 7.08 -2.95
CA THR A 480 -4.28 6.14 -3.21
C THR A 480 -5.65 6.65 -2.74
N GLY A 481 -5.70 7.74 -1.99
CA GLY A 481 -6.94 8.42 -1.62
C GLY A 481 -7.73 8.93 -2.81
N ILE A 482 -7.04 9.29 -3.92
CA ILE A 482 -7.71 9.79 -5.13
C ILE A 482 -8.42 8.70 -5.94
N PHE A 483 -8.14 7.41 -5.72
CA PHE A 483 -8.83 6.34 -6.46
C PHE A 483 -10.34 6.51 -6.32
N PRO A 484 -11.11 6.44 -7.43
CA PRO A 484 -12.56 6.55 -7.34
C PRO A 484 -13.19 5.30 -6.74
N GLN A 485 -12.57 4.14 -6.95
CA GLN A 485 -12.95 2.83 -6.43
C GLN A 485 -11.70 1.95 -6.31
N CYS A 486 -11.80 0.89 -5.51
CA CYS A 486 -10.79 -0.15 -5.36
C CYS A 486 -10.30 -0.67 -6.72
N PRO A 487 -8.97 -0.73 -6.97
CA PRO A 487 -8.40 -1.10 -8.27
C PRO A 487 -8.41 -2.60 -8.54
N SER A 488 -8.92 -3.43 -7.66
CA SER A 488 -8.97 -4.92 -7.73
C SER A 488 -7.60 -5.62 -7.74
N VAL A 489 -6.51 -4.87 -7.70
CA VAL A 489 -5.12 -5.35 -7.65
C VAL A 489 -4.29 -4.49 -6.71
N ASN A 490 -3.07 -4.93 -6.39
CA ASN A 490 -2.15 -4.17 -5.54
C ASN A 490 -1.96 -2.73 -6.09
N PRO A 491 -2.12 -1.67 -5.27
CA PRO A 491 -2.38 -0.32 -5.76
C PRO A 491 -1.15 0.46 -6.19
N MET A 492 0.06 0.02 -5.79
CA MET A 492 1.27 0.85 -5.88
C MET A 492 1.53 1.36 -7.31
N TRP A 493 1.55 0.48 -8.30
CA TRP A 493 1.87 0.88 -9.66
C TRP A 493 0.80 1.79 -10.27
N THR A 494 -0.48 1.53 -10.01
CA THR A 494 -1.58 2.42 -10.44
C THR A 494 -1.48 3.80 -9.78
N GLY A 495 -1.21 3.85 -8.47
CA GLY A 495 -1.00 5.12 -7.77
C GLY A 495 0.18 5.91 -8.33
N MET A 496 1.30 5.23 -8.63
CA MET A 496 2.48 5.86 -9.24
C MET A 496 2.22 6.35 -10.67
N ALA A 497 1.45 5.62 -11.47
CA ALA A 497 1.07 6.04 -12.83
C ALA A 497 0.19 7.31 -12.79
N LEU A 498 -0.78 7.37 -11.89
CA LEU A 498 -1.60 8.58 -11.68
C LEU A 498 -0.75 9.75 -11.16
N ALA A 499 0.15 9.50 -10.21
CA ALA A 499 1.07 10.52 -9.69
C ALA A 499 2.02 11.06 -10.77
N HIS A 500 2.51 10.18 -11.65
CA HIS A 500 3.30 10.59 -12.82
C HIS A 500 2.47 11.48 -13.76
N ARG A 501 1.22 11.15 -14.01
CA ARG A 501 0.30 11.99 -14.81
C ARG A 501 0.09 13.36 -14.17
N THR A 502 -0.18 13.40 -12.86
CA THR A 502 -0.32 14.65 -12.10
C THR A 502 0.94 15.50 -12.20
N ALA A 503 2.12 14.89 -12.02
CA ALA A 503 3.40 15.61 -12.13
C ALA A 503 3.62 16.20 -13.54
N ARG A 504 3.32 15.43 -14.58
CA ARG A 504 3.43 15.90 -15.98
C ARG A 504 2.48 17.06 -16.26
N HIS A 505 1.26 17.04 -15.71
CA HIS A 505 0.31 18.14 -15.81
C HIS A 505 0.86 19.41 -15.10
N ILE A 506 1.34 19.28 -13.86
CA ILE A 506 1.94 20.40 -13.12
C ILE A 506 3.15 20.98 -13.86
N ALA A 507 4.01 20.14 -14.43
CA ALA A 507 5.18 20.56 -15.19
C ALA A 507 4.82 21.34 -16.45
N ALA A 508 3.70 21.03 -17.07
CA ALA A 508 3.17 21.75 -18.25
C ALA A 508 2.48 23.08 -17.91
N GLY A 509 2.49 23.52 -16.65
CA GLY A 509 1.91 24.79 -16.22
C GLY A 509 0.51 24.69 -15.62
N GLY A 510 0.01 23.49 -15.40
CA GLY A 510 -1.29 23.21 -14.77
C GLY A 510 -1.41 23.65 -13.32
#